data_40faffe75079459ddba12926e674ced4
#
_entry.id   40faffe75079459ddba12926e674ced4
#
_cell.length_a   1.000
_cell.length_b   1.000
_cell.length_c   1.000
_cell.angle_alpha   90.00
_cell.angle_beta   90.00
_cell.angle_gamma   90.00
#
_symmetry.space_group_name_H-M   'P 1'
#
loop_
_entity.id
_entity.type
_entity.pdbx_description
1 polymer ?
#
loop_
_entity_poly.entity_id
_entity_poly.type
_entity_poly.pdbx_seq_one_letter_code
_entity_poly.pdbx_strand_id
1 'polypeptide(L)'
;MKASLHRPTRAVIDLSAIAFNIEQIAAHIPQSVQKWTVVKANAYGHGAVPVSQHIQPLVDGFCVSNIDEALELREAGIAKSILILGVSSLEAVPLAIQRQITLTVASLAWLEELLSQQADLTGLTVHIKIDSGMGRIGFRDSQEAQQAISRLQAAGAVVEGIFTHFATADEIDTSHFVAQLNRFKEILSELAFLPPVVHASNSATTLWHSETIMNAVRLGDIIYGLNPSGRVLDLPYEVKPALSLESVLVHVKEIQAGAHVGYGATYTSDSQQIIGTIPLGYADGWTRDMQGFDVLIDGQRCPIVGRVSMDQITVRLPRVYPLGTQVVLIGQSGAELITATDVAEKRGTINYEVVCLISDRVPREYKK
;
A
#
# COMPACT_ATOMS: atom_id res chain seq x y z
N MET A 1 10.16 4.26 -15.35
CA MET A 1 11.17 3.44 -16.10
C MET A 1 10.43 2.24 -16.67
N LYS A 2 10.81 1.72 -17.83
CA LYS A 2 10.16 0.51 -18.38
C LYS A 2 10.64 -0.73 -17.64
N ALA A 3 9.72 -1.70 -17.46
CA ALA A 3 10.04 -2.98 -16.84
C ALA A 3 11.12 -3.77 -17.65
N SER A 4 12.01 -4.45 -16.93
CA SER A 4 13.12 -5.21 -17.51
C SER A 4 12.68 -6.62 -17.85
N LEU A 5 11.87 -6.78 -18.91
CA LEU A 5 11.21 -8.05 -19.29
C LEU A 5 12.17 -9.20 -19.60
N HIS A 6 13.43 -8.91 -19.90
CA HIS A 6 14.46 -9.94 -20.22
C HIS A 6 15.35 -10.29 -19.02
N ARG A 7 15.12 -9.66 -17.85
CA ARG A 7 15.76 -10.05 -16.58
C ARG A 7 14.90 -11.10 -15.89
N PRO A 8 15.53 -12.11 -15.25
CA PRO A 8 14.78 -13.16 -14.57
C PRO A 8 14.17 -12.73 -13.23
N THR A 9 14.46 -11.51 -12.77
CA THR A 9 13.87 -10.93 -11.53
C THR A 9 12.46 -10.44 -11.81
N ARG A 10 11.50 -10.86 -10.98
CA ARG A 10 10.08 -10.53 -11.12
C ARG A 10 9.37 -10.46 -9.77
N ALA A 11 8.34 -9.66 -9.69
CA ALA A 11 7.35 -9.69 -8.61
C ALA A 11 6.14 -10.49 -9.10
N VAL A 12 5.85 -11.59 -8.45
CA VAL A 12 4.69 -12.44 -8.76
C VAL A 12 3.54 -12.01 -7.87
N ILE A 13 2.43 -11.60 -8.50
CA ILE A 13 1.24 -11.10 -7.80
C ILE A 13 0.12 -12.13 -7.93
N ASP A 14 -0.33 -12.64 -6.79
CA ASP A 14 -1.47 -13.55 -6.69
C ASP A 14 -2.76 -12.76 -6.51
N LEU A 15 -3.52 -12.61 -7.59
CA LEU A 15 -4.80 -11.91 -7.59
C LEU A 15 -5.88 -12.67 -6.80
N SER A 16 -5.81 -14.03 -6.77
CA SER A 16 -6.72 -14.84 -5.97
C SER A 16 -6.51 -14.61 -4.48
N ALA A 17 -5.26 -14.42 -4.03
CA ALA A 17 -4.96 -14.08 -2.64
C ALA A 17 -5.60 -12.73 -2.25
N ILE A 18 -5.53 -11.73 -3.14
CA ILE A 18 -6.18 -10.43 -2.90
C ILE A 18 -7.71 -10.59 -2.79
N ALA A 19 -8.33 -11.33 -3.71
CA ALA A 19 -9.76 -11.61 -3.67
C ALA A 19 -10.16 -12.35 -2.39
N PHE A 20 -9.43 -13.40 -2.02
CA PHE A 20 -9.61 -14.14 -0.76
C PHE A 20 -9.55 -13.22 0.46
N ASN A 21 -8.56 -12.32 0.54
CA ASN A 21 -8.42 -11.40 1.66
C ASN A 21 -9.62 -10.44 1.78
N ILE A 22 -10.13 -9.94 0.64
CA ILE A 22 -11.34 -9.10 0.63
C ILE A 22 -12.56 -9.89 1.11
N GLU A 23 -12.72 -11.13 0.67
CA GLU A 23 -13.82 -12.00 1.07
C GLU A 23 -13.76 -12.35 2.57
N GLN A 24 -12.55 -12.61 3.11
CA GLN A 24 -12.36 -12.81 4.54
C GLN A 24 -12.81 -11.57 5.34
N ILE A 25 -12.42 -10.38 4.94
CA ILE A 25 -12.85 -9.15 5.60
C ILE A 25 -14.38 -8.98 5.48
N ALA A 26 -14.93 -9.19 4.28
CA ALA A 26 -16.37 -9.07 4.04
C ALA A 26 -17.21 -10.01 4.92
N ALA A 27 -16.68 -11.18 5.27
CA ALA A 27 -17.33 -12.14 6.17
C ALA A 27 -17.34 -11.67 7.64
N HIS A 28 -16.49 -10.70 8.02
CA HIS A 28 -16.34 -10.23 9.40
C HIS A 28 -16.89 -8.80 9.63
N ILE A 29 -17.46 -8.17 8.62
CA ILE A 29 -18.13 -6.87 8.73
C ILE A 29 -19.59 -6.97 8.31
N PRO A 30 -20.50 -6.05 8.76
CA PRO A 30 -21.88 -6.07 8.34
C PRO A 30 -22.03 -5.96 6.80
N GLN A 31 -22.95 -6.72 6.21
CA GLN A 31 -23.15 -6.76 4.75
C GLN A 31 -23.52 -5.40 4.13
N SER A 32 -24.15 -4.51 4.92
CA SER A 32 -24.53 -3.15 4.48
C SER A 32 -23.35 -2.19 4.37
N VAL A 33 -22.16 -2.57 4.90
CA VAL A 33 -20.97 -1.71 4.91
C VAL A 33 -20.29 -1.77 3.56
N GLN A 34 -20.07 -0.61 2.95
CA GLN A 34 -19.35 -0.50 1.69
C GLN A 34 -17.86 -0.81 1.90
N LYS A 35 -17.29 -1.54 0.96
CA LYS A 35 -15.87 -1.89 0.90
C LYS A 35 -15.17 -1.03 -0.14
N TRP A 36 -14.39 -0.07 0.32
CA TRP A 36 -13.55 0.77 -0.52
C TRP A 36 -12.11 0.28 -0.41
N THR A 37 -11.51 -0.12 -1.53
CA THR A 37 -10.13 -0.62 -1.53
C THR A 37 -9.14 0.46 -1.91
N VAL A 38 -8.02 0.50 -1.20
CA VAL A 38 -6.98 1.50 -1.41
C VAL A 38 -5.93 0.94 -2.36
N VAL A 39 -5.89 1.48 -3.57
CA VAL A 39 -5.01 1.04 -4.66
C VAL A 39 -4.00 2.11 -5.09
N LYS A 40 -3.79 3.13 -4.24
CA LYS A 40 -2.75 4.16 -4.43
C LYS A 40 -1.34 3.57 -4.50
N ALA A 41 -0.38 4.33 -5.00
CA ALA A 41 1.02 3.92 -5.14
C ALA A 41 1.14 2.60 -5.91
N ASN A 42 0.45 2.52 -7.07
CA ASN A 42 0.39 1.34 -7.92
C ASN A 42 -0.09 0.09 -7.16
N ALA A 43 -1.19 0.24 -6.38
CA ALA A 43 -1.72 -0.81 -5.49
C ALA A 43 -0.64 -1.33 -4.52
N TYR A 44 0.04 -0.43 -3.81
CA TYR A 44 1.16 -0.77 -2.92
C TYR A 44 2.25 -1.58 -3.65
N GLY A 45 2.53 -1.23 -4.91
CA GLY A 45 3.50 -1.92 -5.74
C GLY A 45 3.00 -3.21 -6.41
N HIS A 46 1.74 -3.60 -6.22
CA HIS A 46 1.16 -4.83 -6.79
C HIS A 46 0.60 -4.64 -8.22
N GLY A 47 0.45 -3.37 -8.70
CA GLY A 47 -0.12 -3.07 -10.01
C GLY A 47 -1.59 -2.63 -9.93
N ALA A 48 -1.84 -1.31 -9.93
CA ALA A 48 -3.16 -0.75 -9.67
C ALA A 48 -4.23 -1.24 -10.67
N VAL A 49 -3.92 -1.23 -11.95
CA VAL A 49 -4.87 -1.61 -13.00
C VAL A 49 -5.26 -3.10 -12.94
N PRO A 50 -4.32 -4.07 -12.97
CA PRO A 50 -4.69 -5.49 -12.90
C PRO A 50 -5.39 -5.86 -11.60
N VAL A 51 -4.95 -5.31 -10.46
CA VAL A 51 -5.60 -5.52 -9.17
C VAL A 51 -7.03 -5.00 -9.22
N SER A 52 -7.24 -3.73 -9.59
CA SER A 52 -8.57 -3.11 -9.62
C SER A 52 -9.53 -3.82 -10.58
N GLN A 53 -9.06 -4.21 -11.77
CA GLN A 53 -9.87 -4.99 -12.72
C GLN A 53 -10.31 -6.34 -12.17
N HIS A 54 -9.43 -7.00 -11.40
CA HIS A 54 -9.75 -8.30 -10.81
C HIS A 54 -10.76 -8.19 -9.68
N ILE A 55 -10.59 -7.21 -8.76
CA ILE A 55 -11.39 -7.12 -7.53
C ILE A 55 -12.62 -6.21 -7.65
N GLN A 56 -12.82 -5.47 -8.74
CA GLN A 56 -13.98 -4.56 -8.86
C GLN A 56 -15.35 -5.22 -8.63
N PRO A 57 -15.59 -6.52 -8.90
CA PRO A 57 -16.87 -7.17 -8.55
C PRO A 57 -17.09 -7.35 -7.04
N LEU A 58 -16.00 -7.34 -6.24
CA LEU A 58 -16.01 -7.62 -4.80
C LEU A 58 -16.11 -6.36 -3.94
N VAL A 59 -15.96 -5.16 -4.54
CA VAL A 59 -15.82 -3.89 -3.83
C VAL A 59 -16.81 -2.85 -4.33
N ASP A 60 -17.05 -1.83 -3.52
CA ASP A 60 -17.99 -0.75 -3.82
C ASP A 60 -17.28 0.48 -4.43
N GLY A 61 -16.00 0.68 -4.12
CA GLY A 61 -15.19 1.78 -4.65
C GLY A 61 -13.70 1.59 -4.45
N PHE A 62 -12.93 2.51 -5.01
CA PHE A 62 -11.48 2.56 -4.93
C PHE A 62 -11.01 3.86 -4.31
N CYS A 63 -9.91 3.81 -3.58
CA CYS A 63 -9.25 4.99 -3.05
C CYS A 63 -7.84 5.10 -3.62
N VAL A 64 -7.50 6.30 -4.08
CA VAL A 64 -6.20 6.63 -4.66
C VAL A 64 -5.61 7.87 -3.99
N SER A 65 -4.37 8.23 -4.34
CA SER A 65 -3.68 9.37 -3.72
C SER A 65 -3.90 10.68 -4.46
N ASN A 66 -4.00 10.65 -5.79
CA ASN A 66 -4.02 11.82 -6.65
C ASN A 66 -4.84 11.59 -7.93
N ILE A 67 -4.98 12.67 -8.73
CA ILE A 67 -5.80 12.64 -9.95
C ILE A 67 -5.22 11.71 -11.02
N ASP A 68 -3.90 11.61 -11.16
CA ASP A 68 -3.27 10.79 -12.19
C ASP A 68 -3.53 9.29 -11.95
N GLU A 69 -3.43 8.84 -10.70
CA GLU A 69 -3.81 7.47 -10.32
C GLU A 69 -5.29 7.17 -10.60
N ALA A 70 -6.16 8.15 -10.36
CA ALA A 70 -7.59 8.02 -10.64
C ALA A 70 -7.87 7.96 -12.15
N LEU A 71 -7.18 8.77 -12.95
CA LEU A 71 -7.30 8.78 -14.42
C LEU A 71 -6.81 7.46 -15.01
N GLU A 72 -5.70 6.92 -14.53
CA GLU A 72 -5.19 5.60 -14.94
C GLU A 72 -6.25 4.50 -14.75
N LEU A 73 -6.93 4.49 -13.60
CA LEU A 73 -8.01 3.52 -13.36
C LEU A 73 -9.21 3.76 -14.29
N ARG A 74 -9.60 5.00 -14.54
CA ARG A 74 -10.69 5.32 -15.48
C ARG A 74 -10.35 4.90 -16.91
N GLU A 75 -9.12 5.15 -17.37
CA GLU A 75 -8.64 4.73 -18.70
C GLU A 75 -8.59 3.20 -18.82
N ALA A 76 -8.34 2.50 -17.72
CA ALA A 76 -8.39 1.03 -17.65
C ALA A 76 -9.82 0.46 -17.58
N GLY A 77 -10.87 1.31 -17.63
CA GLY A 77 -12.28 0.89 -17.66
C GLY A 77 -12.88 0.62 -16.28
N ILE A 78 -12.28 1.07 -15.19
CA ILE A 78 -12.87 0.97 -13.86
C ILE A 78 -14.05 1.94 -13.74
N ALA A 79 -15.27 1.39 -13.59
CA ALA A 79 -16.53 2.18 -13.52
C ALA A 79 -16.98 2.50 -12.09
N LYS A 80 -16.44 1.79 -11.08
CA LYS A 80 -16.76 2.00 -9.65
C LYS A 80 -16.36 3.40 -9.20
N SER A 81 -16.93 3.89 -8.08
CA SER A 81 -16.52 5.15 -7.45
C SER A 81 -15.02 5.17 -7.17
N ILE A 82 -14.37 6.31 -7.41
CA ILE A 82 -12.96 6.53 -7.11
C ILE A 82 -12.84 7.77 -6.25
N LEU A 83 -12.30 7.63 -5.04
CA LEU A 83 -12.04 8.71 -4.10
C LEU A 83 -10.54 9.03 -4.05
N ILE A 84 -10.18 10.27 -4.29
CA ILE A 84 -8.83 10.79 -4.03
C ILE A 84 -8.73 11.13 -2.54
N LEU A 85 -7.86 10.45 -1.80
CA LEU A 85 -7.68 10.65 -0.36
C LEU A 85 -6.85 11.88 0.00
N GLY A 86 -6.04 12.37 -0.94
CA GLY A 86 -5.22 13.57 -0.81
C GLY A 86 -5.98 14.83 -1.20
N VAL A 87 -5.36 16.00 -0.94
CA VAL A 87 -5.84 17.28 -1.48
C VAL A 87 -5.38 17.39 -2.93
N SER A 88 -6.30 17.75 -3.81
CA SER A 88 -6.02 17.94 -5.24
C SER A 88 -5.73 19.40 -5.56
N SER A 89 -4.95 19.67 -6.62
CA SER A 89 -4.84 21.03 -7.18
C SER A 89 -6.18 21.48 -7.78
N LEU A 90 -6.38 22.79 -7.89
CA LEU A 90 -7.62 23.33 -8.46
C LEU A 90 -7.82 22.93 -9.92
N GLU A 91 -6.72 22.79 -10.67
CA GLU A 91 -6.74 22.36 -12.08
C GLU A 91 -7.26 20.91 -12.24
N ALA A 92 -7.24 20.11 -11.18
CA ALA A 92 -7.80 18.75 -11.21
C ALA A 92 -9.33 18.73 -11.16
N VAL A 93 -10.00 19.82 -10.71
CA VAL A 93 -11.46 19.86 -10.50
C VAL A 93 -12.24 19.62 -11.79
N PRO A 94 -11.95 20.28 -12.93
CA PRO A 94 -12.63 20.00 -14.19
C PRO A 94 -12.46 18.55 -14.66
N LEU A 95 -11.27 17.97 -14.46
CA LEU A 95 -11.00 16.56 -14.79
C LEU A 95 -11.80 15.62 -13.88
N ALA A 96 -11.90 15.94 -12.59
CA ALA A 96 -12.67 15.16 -11.63
C ALA A 96 -14.16 15.13 -11.99
N ILE A 97 -14.73 16.29 -12.38
CA ILE A 97 -16.11 16.38 -12.88
C ILE A 97 -16.27 15.54 -14.15
N GLN A 98 -15.42 15.75 -15.15
CA GLN A 98 -15.51 15.07 -16.44
C GLN A 98 -15.39 13.54 -16.31
N ARG A 99 -14.53 13.06 -15.41
CA ARG A 99 -14.21 11.65 -15.23
C ARG A 99 -14.95 11.01 -14.06
N GLN A 100 -15.87 11.74 -13.42
CA GLN A 100 -16.66 11.26 -12.26
C GLN A 100 -15.74 10.70 -11.14
N ILE A 101 -14.75 11.51 -10.73
CA ILE A 101 -13.81 11.22 -9.66
C ILE A 101 -14.19 12.06 -8.44
N THR A 102 -14.30 11.42 -7.28
CA THR A 102 -14.64 12.07 -6.02
C THR A 102 -13.40 12.69 -5.38
N LEU A 103 -13.46 13.98 -5.03
CA LEU A 103 -12.36 14.71 -4.41
C LEU A 103 -12.50 14.78 -2.88
N THR A 104 -11.38 14.96 -2.20
CA THR A 104 -11.32 15.29 -0.78
C THR A 104 -11.23 16.79 -0.58
N VAL A 105 -12.15 17.36 0.20
CA VAL A 105 -12.10 18.75 0.67
C VAL A 105 -11.66 18.78 2.13
N ALA A 106 -10.57 19.48 2.41
CA ALA A 106 -9.88 19.44 3.69
C ALA A 106 -9.65 20.81 4.35
N SER A 107 -10.00 21.92 3.68
CA SER A 107 -9.87 23.28 4.25
C SER A 107 -10.78 24.28 3.55
N LEU A 108 -11.17 25.33 4.29
CA LEU A 108 -11.92 26.48 3.72
C LEU A 108 -11.07 27.26 2.73
N ALA A 109 -9.78 27.45 2.98
CA ALA A 109 -8.89 28.19 2.10
C ALA A 109 -8.84 27.60 0.67
N TRP A 110 -8.73 26.25 0.56
CA TRP A 110 -8.80 25.57 -0.72
C TRP A 110 -10.16 25.79 -1.41
N LEU A 111 -11.25 25.70 -0.64
CA LEU A 111 -12.60 25.90 -1.16
C LEU A 111 -12.84 27.35 -1.60
N GLU A 112 -12.35 28.33 -0.84
CA GLU A 112 -12.46 29.74 -1.17
C GLU A 112 -11.75 30.08 -2.48
N GLU A 113 -10.54 29.57 -2.63
CA GLU A 113 -9.78 29.74 -3.86
C GLU A 113 -10.48 29.08 -5.05
N LEU A 114 -11.00 27.85 -4.87
CA LEU A 114 -11.79 27.17 -5.91
C LEU A 114 -13.01 28.01 -6.34
N LEU A 115 -13.82 28.46 -5.36
CA LEU A 115 -15.03 29.23 -5.67
C LEU A 115 -14.74 30.60 -6.28
N SER A 116 -13.56 31.17 -6.04
CA SER A 116 -13.12 32.41 -6.72
C SER A 116 -12.83 32.23 -8.20
N GLN A 117 -12.43 31.03 -8.61
CA GLN A 117 -12.11 30.66 -9.98
C GLN A 117 -13.27 29.98 -10.70
N GLN A 118 -14.08 29.22 -10.01
CA GLN A 118 -15.20 28.45 -10.54
C GLN A 118 -16.36 28.44 -9.53
N ALA A 119 -17.37 29.27 -9.78
CA ALA A 119 -18.51 29.42 -8.88
C ALA A 119 -19.53 28.27 -8.99
N ASP A 120 -19.62 27.62 -10.15
CA ASP A 120 -20.50 26.46 -10.40
C ASP A 120 -19.70 25.16 -10.32
N LEU A 121 -20.05 24.33 -9.33
CA LEU A 121 -19.43 23.04 -9.08
C LEU A 121 -20.39 21.87 -9.42
N THR A 122 -21.40 22.12 -10.26
CA THR A 122 -22.32 21.07 -10.71
C THR A 122 -21.57 19.90 -11.34
N GLY A 123 -21.87 18.69 -10.86
CA GLY A 123 -21.19 17.45 -11.27
C GLY A 123 -19.97 17.08 -10.44
N LEU A 124 -19.49 17.96 -9.55
CA LEU A 124 -18.42 17.61 -8.61
C LEU A 124 -18.99 16.81 -7.43
N THR A 125 -18.40 15.65 -7.16
CA THR A 125 -18.65 14.87 -5.94
C THR A 125 -17.48 14.99 -4.99
N VAL A 126 -17.76 15.19 -3.69
CA VAL A 126 -16.71 15.39 -2.68
C VAL A 126 -16.96 14.61 -1.40
N HIS A 127 -15.86 14.25 -0.71
CA HIS A 127 -15.87 13.85 0.68
C HIS A 127 -15.15 14.89 1.55
N ILE A 128 -15.75 15.21 2.68
CA ILE A 128 -15.19 16.12 3.69
C ILE A 128 -14.20 15.37 4.55
N LYS A 129 -12.97 15.88 4.66
CA LYS A 129 -11.94 15.28 5.53
C LYS A 129 -11.91 15.97 6.88
N ILE A 130 -12.05 15.19 7.95
CA ILE A 130 -11.88 15.64 9.33
C ILE A 130 -10.51 15.20 9.86
N ASP A 131 -9.77 16.13 10.43
CA ASP A 131 -8.57 15.83 11.20
C ASP A 131 -8.95 15.71 12.69
N SER A 132 -9.24 14.50 13.09
CA SER A 132 -9.58 14.20 14.51
C SER A 132 -8.36 13.95 15.40
N GLY A 133 -7.13 14.15 14.87
CA GLY A 133 -5.87 13.98 15.60
C GLY A 133 -4.75 13.28 14.84
N MET A 134 -4.91 13.02 13.52
CA MET A 134 -3.81 12.56 12.66
C MET A 134 -2.77 13.66 12.40
N GLY A 135 -3.18 14.95 12.44
CA GLY A 135 -2.29 16.09 12.28
C GLY A 135 -1.75 16.31 10.88
N ARG A 136 -2.47 15.84 9.84
CA ARG A 136 -1.99 15.88 8.46
C ARG A 136 -2.81 16.78 7.56
N ILE A 137 -4.09 16.51 7.37
CA ILE A 137 -5.05 17.31 6.57
C ILE A 137 -6.45 17.15 7.16
N GLY A 138 -7.30 18.14 7.00
CA GLY A 138 -8.73 18.08 7.37
C GLY A 138 -9.17 19.22 8.27
N PHE A 139 -10.49 19.40 8.34
CA PHE A 139 -11.14 20.33 9.27
C PHE A 139 -10.99 19.82 10.70
N ARG A 140 -10.74 20.74 11.63
CA ARG A 140 -10.51 20.41 13.05
C ARG A 140 -11.70 20.72 13.95
N ASP A 141 -12.68 21.42 13.43
CA ASP A 141 -13.92 21.74 14.13
C ASP A 141 -15.13 21.61 13.20
N SER A 142 -16.30 21.52 13.82
CA SER A 142 -17.59 21.33 13.15
C SER A 142 -18.07 22.57 12.41
N GLN A 143 -17.70 23.75 12.85
CA GLN A 143 -18.16 25.01 12.26
C GLN A 143 -17.54 25.21 10.87
N GLU A 144 -16.20 25.05 10.77
CA GLU A 144 -15.52 25.12 9.46
C GLU A 144 -15.98 24.00 8.51
N ALA A 145 -16.16 22.78 9.02
CA ALA A 145 -16.67 21.67 8.23
C ALA A 145 -18.09 21.94 7.71
N GLN A 146 -18.99 22.44 8.58
CA GLN A 146 -20.36 22.80 8.19
C GLN A 146 -20.39 23.95 7.18
N GLN A 147 -19.54 24.97 7.38
CA GLN A 147 -19.41 26.08 6.42
C GLN A 147 -18.96 25.57 5.05
N ALA A 148 -17.97 24.67 5.00
CA ALA A 148 -17.51 24.07 3.76
C ALA A 148 -18.64 23.28 3.07
N ILE A 149 -19.37 22.43 3.81
CA ILE A 149 -20.51 21.67 3.31
C ILE A 149 -21.56 22.60 2.69
N SER A 150 -21.97 23.62 3.43
CA SER A 150 -23.01 24.55 2.95
C SER A 150 -22.59 25.30 1.69
N ARG A 151 -21.33 25.74 1.59
CA ARG A 151 -20.81 26.45 0.42
C ARG A 151 -20.68 25.53 -0.80
N LEU A 152 -20.24 24.28 -0.62
CA LEU A 152 -20.17 23.27 -1.67
C LEU A 152 -21.55 22.97 -2.25
N GLN A 153 -22.55 22.74 -1.36
CA GLN A 153 -23.93 22.49 -1.77
C GLN A 153 -24.53 23.69 -2.50
N ALA A 154 -24.29 24.93 -2.00
CA ALA A 154 -24.75 26.14 -2.64
C ALA A 154 -24.13 26.33 -4.04
N ALA A 155 -22.92 25.85 -4.27
CA ALA A 155 -22.24 25.88 -5.57
C ALA A 155 -22.62 24.69 -6.48
N GLY A 156 -23.52 23.79 -6.07
CA GLY A 156 -24.01 22.67 -6.87
C GLY A 156 -23.22 21.38 -6.73
N ALA A 157 -22.21 21.31 -5.86
CA ALA A 157 -21.46 20.08 -5.59
C ALA A 157 -22.25 19.08 -4.75
N VAL A 158 -22.02 17.80 -4.98
CA VAL A 158 -22.56 16.70 -4.18
C VAL A 158 -21.60 16.38 -3.04
N VAL A 159 -22.00 16.68 -1.80
CA VAL A 159 -21.26 16.27 -0.60
C VAL A 159 -21.71 14.85 -0.23
N GLU A 160 -21.02 13.84 -0.81
CA GLU A 160 -21.37 12.43 -0.69
C GLU A 160 -20.89 11.83 0.63
N GLY A 161 -19.72 12.25 1.13
CA GLY A 161 -19.15 11.61 2.30
C GLY A 161 -18.40 12.53 3.24
N ILE A 162 -18.10 11.98 4.42
CA ILE A 162 -17.26 12.58 5.46
C ILE A 162 -16.39 11.51 6.10
N PHE A 163 -15.10 11.82 6.37
CA PHE A 163 -14.19 10.80 6.89
C PHE A 163 -13.05 11.35 7.75
N THR A 164 -12.51 10.45 8.56
CA THR A 164 -11.25 10.67 9.28
C THR A 164 -10.23 9.57 9.03
N HIS A 165 -9.08 9.61 9.68
CA HIS A 165 -8.04 8.59 9.64
C HIS A 165 -7.33 8.48 10.98
N PHE A 166 -7.10 7.25 11.45
CA PHE A 166 -6.49 6.97 12.74
C PHE A 166 -4.97 6.81 12.60
N ALA A 167 -4.24 7.30 13.60
CA ALA A 167 -2.78 7.31 13.62
C ALA A 167 -2.16 6.09 14.31
N THR A 168 -2.83 5.52 15.31
CA THR A 168 -2.29 4.51 16.24
C THR A 168 -3.26 3.33 16.44
N ALA A 169 -4.03 2.98 15.42
CA ALA A 169 -5.02 1.91 15.50
C ALA A 169 -4.41 0.49 15.48
N ASP A 170 -3.14 0.40 15.16
CA ASP A 170 -2.31 -0.80 15.05
C ASP A 170 -1.30 -0.94 16.19
N GLU A 171 -1.45 -0.13 17.24
CA GLU A 171 -0.61 -0.13 18.43
C GLU A 171 -1.32 -0.74 19.64
N ILE A 172 -0.54 -1.19 20.63
CA ILE A 172 -1.07 -1.74 21.91
C ILE A 172 -1.74 -0.63 22.73
N ASP A 173 -1.14 0.57 22.77
CA ASP A 173 -1.74 1.74 23.44
C ASP A 173 -2.80 2.37 22.54
N THR A 174 -4.05 2.15 22.90
CA THR A 174 -5.22 2.67 22.19
C THR A 174 -5.67 4.05 22.65
N SER A 175 -4.98 4.70 23.59
CA SER A 175 -5.43 5.97 24.20
C SER A 175 -5.63 7.10 23.18
N HIS A 176 -4.65 7.28 22.27
CA HIS A 176 -4.76 8.27 21.21
C HIS A 176 -5.83 7.91 20.17
N PHE A 177 -5.93 6.63 19.80
CA PHE A 177 -6.98 6.12 18.92
C PHE A 177 -8.39 6.44 19.48
N VAL A 178 -8.63 6.14 20.77
CA VAL A 178 -9.92 6.43 21.44
C VAL A 178 -10.21 7.93 21.45
N ALA A 179 -9.21 8.77 21.73
CA ALA A 179 -9.36 10.23 21.68
C ALA A 179 -9.74 10.71 20.27
N GLN A 180 -9.10 10.19 19.22
CA GLN A 180 -9.42 10.49 17.84
C GLN A 180 -10.86 10.06 17.46
N LEU A 181 -11.29 8.89 17.88
CA LEU A 181 -12.63 8.38 17.59
C LEU A 181 -13.70 9.25 18.28
N ASN A 182 -13.49 9.60 19.55
CA ASN A 182 -14.40 10.46 20.29
C ASN A 182 -14.49 11.86 19.65
N ARG A 183 -13.35 12.45 19.27
CA ARG A 183 -13.33 13.74 18.58
C ARG A 183 -14.06 13.70 17.24
N PHE A 184 -13.90 12.62 16.47
CA PHE A 184 -14.63 12.45 15.22
C PHE A 184 -16.14 12.37 15.45
N LYS A 185 -16.59 11.55 16.41
CA LYS A 185 -18.00 11.42 16.78
C LYS A 185 -18.60 12.74 17.27
N GLU A 186 -17.85 13.50 18.07
CA GLU A 186 -18.25 14.83 18.54
C GLU A 186 -18.52 15.77 17.34
N ILE A 187 -17.55 15.91 16.42
CA ILE A 187 -17.70 16.75 15.23
C ILE A 187 -18.93 16.32 14.42
N LEU A 188 -19.11 14.99 14.18
CA LEU A 188 -20.28 14.50 13.45
C LEU A 188 -21.60 14.88 14.11
N SER A 189 -21.67 14.85 15.45
CA SER A 189 -22.89 15.16 16.20
C SER A 189 -23.30 16.63 16.16
N GLU A 190 -22.35 17.51 15.87
CA GLU A 190 -22.56 18.97 15.81
C GLU A 190 -22.90 19.47 14.39
N LEU A 191 -22.79 18.60 13.35
CA LEU A 191 -23.13 18.96 11.99
C LEU A 191 -24.65 19.03 11.77
N ALA A 192 -25.12 20.11 11.16
CA ALA A 192 -26.50 20.24 10.74
C ALA A 192 -26.89 19.36 9.56
N PHE A 193 -25.91 18.98 8.74
CA PHE A 193 -26.05 18.03 7.63
C PHE A 193 -24.97 16.97 7.74
N LEU A 194 -25.38 15.71 7.89
CA LEU A 194 -24.51 14.56 7.87
C LEU A 194 -24.50 13.94 6.47
N PRO A 195 -23.36 13.91 5.76
CA PRO A 195 -23.26 13.25 4.47
C PRO A 195 -23.63 11.75 4.54
N PRO A 196 -24.23 11.16 3.49
CA PRO A 196 -24.73 9.79 3.53
C PRO A 196 -23.64 8.73 3.75
N VAL A 197 -22.39 8.97 3.34
CA VAL A 197 -21.27 8.04 3.54
C VAL A 197 -20.35 8.56 4.63
N VAL A 198 -20.43 7.96 5.80
CA VAL A 198 -19.51 8.25 6.91
C VAL A 198 -18.52 7.11 7.04
N HIS A 199 -17.20 7.41 6.95
CA HIS A 199 -16.19 6.38 7.03
C HIS A 199 -14.97 6.80 7.84
N ALA A 200 -14.60 5.96 8.80
CA ALA A 200 -13.45 6.16 9.67
C ALA A 200 -12.41 5.05 9.51
N SER A 201 -12.89 3.80 9.32
CA SER A 201 -12.05 2.61 9.36
C SER A 201 -11.03 2.56 8.23
N ASN A 202 -9.77 2.31 8.59
CA ASN A 202 -8.69 1.80 7.74
C ASN A 202 -8.54 0.28 7.94
N SER A 203 -7.52 -0.36 7.39
CA SER A 203 -7.27 -1.79 7.58
C SER A 203 -7.17 -2.16 9.06
N ALA A 204 -6.37 -1.45 9.84
CA ALA A 204 -6.15 -1.74 11.26
C ALA A 204 -7.45 -1.68 12.07
N THR A 205 -8.21 -0.59 11.94
CA THR A 205 -9.47 -0.47 12.67
C THR A 205 -10.54 -1.43 12.18
N THR A 206 -10.53 -1.82 10.92
CA THR A 206 -11.45 -2.86 10.41
C THR A 206 -11.16 -4.22 11.05
N LEU A 207 -9.89 -4.52 11.36
CA LEU A 207 -9.46 -5.77 11.98
C LEU A 207 -9.75 -5.80 13.48
N TRP A 208 -9.40 -4.73 14.21
CA TRP A 208 -9.33 -4.77 15.67
C TRP A 208 -10.31 -3.85 16.39
N HIS A 209 -10.97 -2.92 15.68
CA HIS A 209 -11.79 -1.86 16.28
C HIS A 209 -13.14 -1.72 15.57
N SER A 210 -14.01 -2.73 15.72
CA SER A 210 -15.31 -2.79 15.04
C SER A 210 -16.23 -1.58 15.35
N GLU A 211 -16.02 -0.89 16.47
CA GLU A 211 -16.74 0.33 16.85
C GLU A 211 -16.51 1.53 15.93
N THR A 212 -15.52 1.44 15.02
CA THR A 212 -15.26 2.46 13.98
C THR A 212 -15.94 2.17 12.65
N ILE A 213 -16.54 0.97 12.51
CA ILE A 213 -17.22 0.57 11.28
C ILE A 213 -18.54 1.33 11.20
N MET A 214 -18.64 2.22 10.21
CA MET A 214 -19.83 3.03 9.92
C MET A 214 -20.44 2.58 8.58
N ASN A 215 -20.63 3.50 7.62
CA ASN A 215 -21.22 3.11 6.33
C ASN A 215 -20.21 2.46 5.37
N ALA A 216 -18.91 2.76 5.53
CA ALA A 216 -17.86 2.21 4.67
C ALA A 216 -16.56 1.99 5.43
N VAL A 217 -15.75 1.04 4.93
CA VAL A 217 -14.38 0.77 5.37
C VAL A 217 -13.42 1.01 4.21
N ARG A 218 -12.17 1.41 4.52
CA ARG A 218 -11.11 1.61 3.52
C ARG A 218 -10.02 0.58 3.75
N LEU A 219 -9.98 -0.42 2.89
CA LEU A 219 -9.10 -1.57 2.97
C LEU A 219 -7.83 -1.32 2.14
N GLY A 220 -6.71 -1.15 2.81
CA GLY A 220 -5.40 -0.94 2.19
C GLY A 220 -4.55 -2.20 2.24
N ASP A 221 -3.49 -2.16 3.01
CA ASP A 221 -2.46 -3.21 3.15
C ASP A 221 -3.01 -4.61 3.42
N ILE A 222 -4.08 -4.73 4.18
CA ILE A 222 -4.67 -6.03 4.53
C ILE A 222 -5.14 -6.81 3.30
N ILE A 223 -5.63 -6.15 2.25
CA ILE A 223 -6.04 -6.88 1.03
C ILE A 223 -4.84 -7.48 0.30
N TYR A 224 -3.64 -6.94 0.50
CA TYR A 224 -2.39 -7.49 -0.03
C TYR A 224 -1.76 -8.56 0.87
N GLY A 225 -2.44 -8.92 1.97
CA GLY A 225 -1.99 -9.93 2.92
C GLY A 225 -0.87 -9.44 3.85
N LEU A 226 -0.82 -8.13 4.10
CA LEU A 226 0.11 -7.50 5.03
C LEU A 226 -0.59 -7.23 6.36
N ASN A 227 0.05 -7.60 7.47
CA ASN A 227 -0.43 -7.20 8.79
C ASN A 227 -0.13 -5.71 9.02
N PRO A 228 -1.15 -4.84 9.24
CA PRO A 228 -0.96 -3.42 9.50
C PRO A 228 -0.01 -3.09 10.65
N SER A 229 -0.01 -3.91 11.69
CA SER A 229 0.84 -3.74 12.88
C SER A 229 2.24 -4.37 12.75
N GLY A 230 2.56 -4.94 11.56
CA GLY A 230 3.75 -5.77 11.42
C GLY A 230 3.64 -7.06 12.23
N ARG A 231 4.08 -7.05 13.51
CA ARG A 231 3.98 -8.18 14.45
C ARG A 231 3.49 -7.78 15.84
N VAL A 232 3.01 -6.54 15.98
CA VAL A 232 2.59 -6.04 17.30
C VAL A 232 1.28 -6.68 17.74
N LEU A 233 0.33 -6.84 16.80
CA LEU A 233 -0.96 -7.46 17.04
C LEU A 233 -1.15 -8.67 16.11
N ASP A 234 -1.71 -9.75 16.62
CA ASP A 234 -2.07 -10.91 15.81
C ASP A 234 -3.26 -10.61 14.91
N LEU A 235 -3.26 -11.17 13.72
CA LEU A 235 -4.40 -11.07 12.82
C LEU A 235 -5.59 -11.89 13.37
N PRO A 236 -6.81 -11.35 13.39
CA PRO A 236 -7.97 -12.05 13.93
C PRO A 236 -8.46 -13.19 13.04
N TYR A 237 -8.03 -13.24 11.80
CA TYR A 237 -8.33 -14.29 10.81
C TYR A 237 -7.24 -14.38 9.75
N GLU A 238 -7.24 -15.48 9.00
CA GLU A 238 -6.24 -15.74 7.97
C GLU A 238 -6.31 -14.72 6.84
N VAL A 239 -5.13 -14.22 6.43
CA VAL A 239 -4.92 -13.49 5.17
C VAL A 239 -3.72 -14.09 4.43
N LYS A 240 -3.72 -13.98 3.11
CA LYS A 240 -2.68 -14.55 2.24
C LYS A 240 -1.82 -13.44 1.64
N PRO A 241 -0.49 -13.50 1.82
CA PRO A 241 0.42 -12.59 1.13
C PRO A 241 0.22 -12.69 -0.38
N ALA A 242 0.02 -11.54 -1.03
CA ALA A 242 -0.27 -11.49 -2.46
C ALA A 242 0.97 -11.29 -3.34
N LEU A 243 2.14 -10.96 -2.75
CA LEU A 243 3.36 -10.68 -3.49
C LEU A 243 4.48 -11.63 -3.11
N SER A 244 5.13 -12.22 -4.13
CA SER A 244 6.45 -12.85 -4.03
C SER A 244 7.46 -12.09 -4.88
N LEU A 245 8.70 -11.95 -4.40
CA LEU A 245 9.82 -11.41 -5.16
C LEU A 245 10.80 -12.52 -5.48
N GLU A 246 10.93 -12.83 -6.76
CA GLU A 246 11.70 -13.98 -7.25
C GLU A 246 12.79 -13.55 -8.23
N SER A 247 13.86 -14.34 -8.29
CA SER A 247 14.96 -14.20 -9.24
C SER A 247 15.62 -15.55 -9.50
N VAL A 248 16.83 -15.56 -10.07
CA VAL A 248 17.62 -16.77 -10.28
C VAL A 248 19.10 -16.51 -10.02
N LEU A 249 19.88 -17.59 -9.86
CA LEU A 249 21.34 -17.54 -9.91
C LEU A 249 21.81 -17.34 -11.35
N VAL A 250 22.55 -16.26 -11.61
CA VAL A 250 23.12 -15.96 -12.93
C VAL A 250 24.62 -16.23 -13.00
N HIS A 251 25.28 -16.40 -11.85
CA HIS A 251 26.69 -16.77 -11.77
C HIS A 251 26.94 -17.51 -10.46
N VAL A 252 27.80 -18.54 -10.49
CA VAL A 252 28.24 -19.30 -9.32
C VAL A 252 29.74 -19.51 -9.46
N LYS A 253 30.50 -19.25 -8.39
CA LYS A 253 31.94 -19.41 -8.34
C LYS A 253 32.41 -19.83 -6.96
N GLU A 254 33.56 -20.47 -6.90
CA GLU A 254 34.31 -20.71 -5.68
C GLU A 254 35.28 -19.55 -5.42
N ILE A 255 35.45 -19.20 -4.16
CA ILE A 255 36.46 -18.24 -3.70
C ILE A 255 37.29 -18.87 -2.59
N GLN A 256 38.59 -18.50 -2.50
CA GLN A 256 39.50 -19.00 -1.46
C GLN A 256 39.37 -18.19 -0.20
N ALA A 257 39.87 -18.73 0.91
CA ALA A 257 40.04 -17.98 2.17
C ALA A 257 40.80 -16.66 1.93
N GLY A 258 40.38 -15.59 2.56
CA GLY A 258 40.92 -14.24 2.40
C GLY A 258 40.40 -13.47 1.17
N ALA A 259 39.58 -14.07 0.31
CA ALA A 259 39.01 -13.37 -0.85
C ALA A 259 37.94 -12.34 -0.39
N HIS A 260 37.93 -11.19 -1.04
CA HIS A 260 36.95 -10.13 -0.78
C HIS A 260 35.75 -10.20 -1.72
N VAL A 261 34.56 -9.76 -1.24
CA VAL A 261 33.33 -9.68 -2.02
C VAL A 261 32.70 -8.29 -1.92
N GLY A 262 32.37 -7.71 -3.07
CA GLY A 262 31.60 -6.49 -3.21
C GLY A 262 32.36 -5.20 -2.95
N TYR A 263 31.62 -4.08 -3.08
CA TYR A 263 32.19 -2.74 -2.89
C TYR A 263 32.70 -2.52 -1.47
N GLY A 264 33.91 -1.93 -1.37
CA GLY A 264 34.58 -1.61 -0.11
C GLY A 264 35.10 -2.84 0.62
N ALA A 265 35.13 -4.03 -0.04
CA ALA A 265 35.65 -5.27 0.51
C ALA A 265 35.12 -5.57 1.92
N THR A 266 33.81 -5.30 2.15
CA THR A 266 33.16 -5.41 3.46
C THR A 266 32.92 -6.86 3.90
N TYR A 267 33.08 -7.80 3.00
CA TYR A 267 33.08 -9.23 3.28
C TYR A 267 34.40 -9.84 2.88
N THR A 268 35.00 -10.59 3.79
CA THR A 268 36.22 -11.40 3.56
C THR A 268 35.87 -12.84 3.91
N SER A 269 36.12 -13.77 3.00
CA SER A 269 35.92 -15.18 3.25
C SER A 269 36.91 -15.72 4.26
N ASP A 270 36.46 -16.44 5.25
CA ASP A 270 37.28 -17.12 6.29
C ASP A 270 37.80 -18.50 5.83
N SER A 271 37.20 -19.04 4.78
CA SER A 271 37.46 -20.38 4.24
C SER A 271 37.17 -20.40 2.75
N GLN A 272 37.38 -21.54 2.09
CA GLN A 272 36.87 -21.76 0.73
C GLN A 272 35.34 -21.72 0.76
N GLN A 273 34.72 -20.90 -0.08
CA GLN A 273 33.25 -20.70 -0.13
C GLN A 273 32.74 -20.67 -1.56
N ILE A 274 31.44 -20.97 -1.68
CA ILE A 274 30.73 -20.90 -2.94
C ILE A 274 29.88 -19.65 -2.92
N ILE A 275 30.01 -18.77 -3.92
CA ILE A 275 29.32 -17.49 -4.04
C ILE A 275 28.42 -17.51 -5.26
N GLY A 276 27.14 -17.21 -5.04
CA GLY A 276 26.15 -16.98 -6.10
C GLY A 276 25.94 -15.50 -6.35
N THR A 277 25.63 -15.14 -7.60
CA THR A 277 25.22 -13.79 -7.98
C THR A 277 23.78 -13.80 -8.49
N ILE A 278 22.99 -12.84 -8.02
CA ILE A 278 21.56 -12.68 -8.33
C ILE A 278 21.37 -11.32 -8.99
N PRO A 279 20.67 -11.20 -10.14
CA PRO A 279 20.50 -9.94 -10.87
C PRO A 279 19.36 -9.09 -10.28
N LEU A 280 19.58 -8.59 -9.07
CA LEU A 280 18.69 -7.69 -8.34
C LEU A 280 19.56 -6.82 -7.42
N GLY A 281 19.26 -5.53 -7.33
CA GLY A 281 20.00 -4.61 -6.48
C GLY A 281 19.16 -3.42 -6.02
N TYR A 282 19.85 -2.36 -5.51
CA TYR A 282 19.10 -1.24 -4.92
C TYR A 282 18.28 -0.42 -5.92
N ALA A 283 18.61 -0.46 -7.21
CA ALA A 283 17.78 0.17 -8.24
C ALA A 283 16.46 -0.57 -8.50
N ASP A 284 16.34 -1.79 -7.98
CA ASP A 284 15.12 -2.61 -8.05
C ASP A 284 14.27 -2.51 -6.78
N GLY A 285 14.76 -1.80 -5.75
CA GLY A 285 14.13 -1.68 -4.44
C GLY A 285 14.77 -2.53 -3.34
N TRP A 286 15.80 -3.34 -3.66
CA TRP A 286 16.54 -4.13 -2.66
C TRP A 286 17.71 -3.33 -2.08
N THR A 287 17.45 -2.64 -1.00
CA THR A 287 18.32 -1.58 -0.46
C THR A 287 19.65 -2.06 0.11
N ARG A 288 20.60 -1.14 0.33
CA ARG A 288 21.98 -1.47 0.70
C ARG A 288 22.14 -2.05 2.10
N ASP A 289 21.22 -1.81 2.98
CA ASP A 289 21.12 -2.32 4.35
C ASP A 289 20.76 -3.82 4.41
N MET A 290 20.39 -4.41 3.27
CA MET A 290 20.11 -5.83 3.16
C MET A 290 21.35 -6.74 3.19
N GLN A 291 22.56 -6.20 3.30
CA GLN A 291 23.76 -7.00 3.58
C GLN A 291 23.58 -7.82 4.87
N GLY A 292 23.88 -9.12 4.82
CA GLY A 292 23.74 -10.06 5.94
C GLY A 292 22.32 -10.58 6.15
N PHE A 293 21.33 -10.15 5.33
CA PHE A 293 20.02 -10.77 5.28
C PHE A 293 20.06 -12.02 4.40
N ASP A 294 19.08 -12.92 4.56
CA ASP A 294 19.01 -14.15 3.78
C ASP A 294 18.14 -14.02 2.54
N VAL A 295 18.40 -14.85 1.54
CA VAL A 295 17.47 -15.24 0.49
C VAL A 295 17.25 -16.75 0.56
N LEU A 296 16.20 -17.26 -0.09
CA LEU A 296 15.91 -18.69 -0.11
C LEU A 296 16.29 -19.30 -1.46
N ILE A 297 17.04 -20.40 -1.41
CA ILE A 297 17.43 -21.19 -2.59
C ILE A 297 17.22 -22.67 -2.24
N ASP A 298 16.33 -23.35 -2.96
CA ASP A 298 16.02 -24.76 -2.73
C ASP A 298 15.70 -25.09 -1.26
N GLY A 299 14.87 -24.22 -0.63
CA GLY A 299 14.48 -24.36 0.77
C GLY A 299 15.59 -24.05 1.79
N GLN A 300 16.72 -23.47 1.37
CA GLN A 300 17.86 -23.13 2.25
C GLN A 300 18.04 -21.61 2.34
N ARG A 301 18.32 -21.12 3.55
CA ARG A 301 18.71 -19.72 3.78
C ARG A 301 20.14 -19.48 3.34
N CYS A 302 20.33 -18.53 2.43
CA CYS A 302 21.62 -18.16 1.86
C CYS A 302 21.89 -16.68 2.16
N PRO A 303 22.88 -16.36 3.02
CA PRO A 303 23.14 -14.99 3.43
C PRO A 303 23.72 -14.13 2.32
N ILE A 304 23.26 -12.88 2.23
CA ILE A 304 23.83 -11.86 1.35
C ILE A 304 25.18 -11.44 1.90
N VAL A 305 26.24 -11.63 1.11
CA VAL A 305 27.62 -11.31 1.46
C VAL A 305 28.15 -10.14 0.62
N GLY A 306 28.87 -9.24 1.25
CA GLY A 306 29.28 -7.97 0.64
C GLY A 306 28.10 -6.99 0.45
N ARG A 307 28.41 -5.77 0.05
CA ARG A 307 27.41 -4.71 -0.12
C ARG A 307 26.52 -4.99 -1.32
N VAL A 308 25.21 -4.72 -1.18
CA VAL A 308 24.27 -4.70 -2.30
C VAL A 308 24.73 -3.67 -3.33
N SER A 309 24.83 -4.09 -4.59
CA SER A 309 25.16 -3.24 -5.73
C SER A 309 23.88 -2.65 -6.36
N MET A 310 24.06 -1.78 -7.37
CA MET A 310 22.93 -1.19 -8.08
C MET A 310 22.01 -2.24 -8.70
N ASP A 311 22.58 -3.27 -9.32
CA ASP A 311 21.88 -4.25 -10.17
C ASP A 311 22.08 -5.70 -9.74
N GLN A 312 22.89 -5.96 -8.69
CA GLN A 312 23.27 -7.32 -8.29
C GLN A 312 23.47 -7.42 -6.78
N ILE A 313 23.16 -8.60 -6.25
CA ILE A 313 23.57 -9.06 -4.92
C ILE A 313 24.38 -10.34 -5.05
N THR A 314 25.23 -10.58 -4.06
CA THR A 314 26.00 -11.81 -3.91
C THR A 314 25.58 -12.53 -2.64
N VAL A 315 25.48 -13.87 -2.71
CA VAL A 315 25.08 -14.72 -1.60
C VAL A 315 26.07 -15.85 -1.39
N ARG A 316 26.29 -16.26 -0.14
CA ARG A 316 27.04 -17.46 0.17
C ARG A 316 26.12 -18.67 0.02
N LEU A 317 26.56 -19.65 -0.76
CA LEU A 317 25.82 -20.89 -1.05
C LEU A 317 26.34 -22.06 -0.22
N PRO A 318 25.49 -22.95 0.28
CA PRO A 318 25.91 -24.14 1.00
C PRO A 318 26.52 -25.22 0.07
N ARG A 319 26.23 -25.18 -1.22
CA ARG A 319 26.74 -26.08 -2.27
C ARG A 319 26.71 -25.39 -3.62
N VAL A 320 27.29 -26.00 -4.62
CA VAL A 320 27.17 -25.55 -6.02
C VAL A 320 25.75 -25.83 -6.50
N TYR A 321 25.11 -24.80 -7.07
CA TYR A 321 23.83 -24.89 -7.74
C TYR A 321 23.98 -24.58 -9.25
N PRO A 322 23.14 -25.19 -10.10
CA PRO A 322 23.09 -24.83 -11.52
C PRO A 322 22.71 -23.35 -11.74
N LEU A 323 23.19 -22.74 -12.81
CA LEU A 323 22.69 -21.44 -13.25
C LEU A 323 21.21 -21.56 -13.59
N GLY A 324 20.43 -20.52 -13.28
CA GLY A 324 18.98 -20.52 -13.44
C GLY A 324 18.22 -21.11 -12.25
N THR A 325 18.91 -21.62 -11.19
CA THR A 325 18.24 -22.06 -9.95
C THR A 325 17.46 -20.90 -9.37
N GLN A 326 16.18 -21.13 -9.02
CA GLN A 326 15.29 -20.13 -8.46
C GLN A 326 15.81 -19.58 -7.12
N VAL A 327 15.67 -18.30 -6.96
CA VAL A 327 15.94 -17.58 -5.71
C VAL A 327 14.69 -16.86 -5.29
N VAL A 328 14.26 -17.02 -4.04
CA VAL A 328 13.14 -16.31 -3.46
C VAL A 328 13.67 -15.28 -2.44
N LEU A 329 13.32 -14.01 -2.67
CA LEU A 329 13.71 -12.91 -1.81
C LEU A 329 12.58 -12.52 -0.84
N ILE A 330 11.33 -12.59 -1.32
CA ILE A 330 10.09 -12.51 -0.53
C ILE A 330 9.20 -13.63 -1.02
N GLY A 331 8.72 -14.47 -0.12
CA GLY A 331 7.88 -15.63 -0.45
C GLY A 331 8.41 -16.93 0.13
N GLN A 332 7.84 -18.03 -0.30
CA GLN A 332 8.10 -19.38 0.21
C GLN A 332 9.02 -20.18 -0.72
N SER A 333 9.95 -20.95 -0.13
CA SER A 333 10.75 -21.95 -0.82
C SER A 333 10.87 -23.20 0.09
N GLY A 334 10.27 -24.30 -0.32
CA GLY A 334 10.14 -25.48 0.54
C GLY A 334 9.37 -25.17 1.81
N ALA A 335 9.97 -25.46 2.95
CA ALA A 335 9.38 -25.15 4.28
C ALA A 335 9.74 -23.74 4.78
N GLU A 336 10.69 -23.05 4.14
CA GLU A 336 11.17 -21.74 4.54
C GLU A 336 10.33 -20.62 3.91
N LEU A 337 10.14 -19.53 4.68
CA LEU A 337 9.40 -18.34 4.28
C LEU A 337 10.20 -17.08 4.62
N ILE A 338 10.22 -16.12 3.71
CA ILE A 338 10.65 -14.73 3.97
C ILE A 338 9.45 -13.83 3.66
N THR A 339 8.96 -13.10 4.66
CA THR A 339 7.85 -12.17 4.53
C THR A 339 8.35 -10.74 4.22
N ALA A 340 7.45 -9.88 3.72
CA ALA A 340 7.73 -8.45 3.62
C ALA A 340 8.00 -7.82 5.01
N THR A 341 7.43 -8.38 6.08
CA THR A 341 7.69 -7.95 7.46
C THR A 341 9.11 -8.31 7.91
N ASP A 342 9.67 -9.48 7.56
CA ASP A 342 11.06 -9.83 7.84
C ASP A 342 12.04 -8.83 7.19
N VAL A 343 11.75 -8.45 5.93
CA VAL A 343 12.54 -7.45 5.20
C VAL A 343 12.41 -6.08 5.85
N ALA A 344 11.20 -5.70 6.28
CA ALA A 344 10.94 -4.43 6.97
C ALA A 344 11.71 -4.33 8.29
N GLU A 345 11.68 -5.38 9.11
CA GLU A 345 12.42 -5.45 10.38
C GLU A 345 13.93 -5.30 10.15
N LYS A 346 14.47 -6.01 9.16
CA LYS A 346 15.89 -5.87 8.77
C LYS A 346 16.26 -4.43 8.39
N ARG A 347 15.34 -3.72 7.74
CA ARG A 347 15.55 -2.35 7.26
C ARG A 347 15.20 -1.28 8.29
N GLY A 348 14.57 -1.64 9.42
CA GLY A 348 14.05 -0.68 10.40
C GLY A 348 12.90 0.16 9.87
N THR A 349 11.99 -0.45 9.09
CA THR A 349 10.83 0.20 8.47
C THR A 349 9.58 -0.68 8.58
N ILE A 350 8.53 -0.37 7.82
CA ILE A 350 7.26 -1.10 7.78
C ILE A 350 7.10 -1.90 6.47
N ASN A 351 6.32 -2.97 6.52
CA ASN A 351 6.09 -3.86 5.37
C ASN A 351 5.46 -3.15 4.15
N TYR A 352 4.68 -2.09 4.38
CA TYR A 352 4.14 -1.21 3.33
C TYR A 352 5.24 -0.62 2.44
N GLU A 353 6.29 -0.06 3.08
CA GLU A 353 7.40 0.56 2.36
C GLU A 353 8.16 -0.47 1.54
N VAL A 354 8.35 -1.67 2.09
CA VAL A 354 9.07 -2.75 1.39
C VAL A 354 8.42 -3.06 0.05
N VAL A 355 7.12 -3.28 0.01
CA VAL A 355 6.41 -3.64 -1.24
C VAL A 355 6.27 -2.45 -2.19
N CYS A 356 6.05 -1.24 -1.66
CA CYS A 356 5.96 0.00 -2.46
C CYS A 356 7.28 0.37 -3.15
N LEU A 357 8.43 0.03 -2.55
CA LEU A 357 9.74 0.36 -3.09
C LEU A 357 10.25 -0.62 -4.15
N ILE A 358 9.57 -1.74 -4.39
CA ILE A 358 9.88 -2.59 -5.55
C ILE A 358 9.65 -1.76 -6.81
N SER A 359 10.74 -1.39 -7.48
CA SER A 359 10.71 -0.42 -8.58
C SER A 359 10.03 -0.97 -9.83
N ASP A 360 9.62 -0.09 -10.75
CA ASP A 360 9.02 -0.48 -12.03
C ASP A 360 9.99 -1.20 -12.96
N ARG A 361 11.29 -1.27 -12.62
CA ARG A 361 12.26 -2.13 -13.33
C ARG A 361 11.94 -3.62 -13.19
N VAL A 362 11.33 -4.00 -12.05
CA VAL A 362 10.91 -5.38 -11.77
C VAL A 362 9.54 -5.59 -12.40
N PRO A 363 9.41 -6.45 -13.42
CA PRO A 363 8.10 -6.76 -14.00
C PRO A 363 7.19 -7.45 -12.99
N ARG A 364 5.89 -7.13 -13.07
CA ARG A 364 4.84 -7.80 -12.31
C ARG A 364 4.24 -8.90 -13.17
N GLU A 365 4.23 -10.12 -12.67
CA GLU A 365 3.57 -11.27 -13.28
C GLU A 365 2.35 -11.64 -12.43
N TYR A 366 1.16 -11.71 -13.06
CA TYR A 366 -0.10 -11.92 -12.35
C TYR A 366 -0.54 -13.39 -12.46
N LYS A 367 -0.84 -13.99 -11.30
CA LYS A 367 -1.49 -15.30 -11.18
C LYS A 367 -2.96 -15.08 -10.78
N LYS A 368 -3.84 -15.95 -11.32
CA LYS A 368 -5.28 -15.98 -11.04
C LYS A 368 -5.62 -17.26 -10.31
#